data_d433cba200be208daeaa44623aaef913
#
_entry.id   d433cba200be208daeaa44623aaef913
#
_cell.length_a   1.000
_cell.length_b   1.000
_cell.length_c   1.000
_cell.angle_alpha   90.00
_cell.angle_beta   90.00
_cell.angle_gamma   90.00
#
_symmetry.space_group_name_H-M   'P 1'
#
loop_
_entity.id
_entity.type
_entity.pdbx_description
1 polymer ?
#
loop_
_entity_poly.entity_id
_entity_poly.type
_entity_poly.pdbx_seq_one_letter_code
_entity_poly.pdbx_strand_id
1 'polypeptide(L)'
;LADEVDLVIVDNASTDGTAAWLDEIAADPRVRVIRNADNRGFAAACNQGLAAAATRDPELLVILNNDLVVTPGWTATLRAHLRADPRIGLIGPVTNNIGNEARIATSYVDLADMPAEQRARTAAAAGRCFDIPVLAFFCVAMPLDVYRAVGGLDEKFGTGFFEDDDYCQRVRQLGRRIVCAEDVFVHHELSASFGRIDPAEKARLFERNKAYYESKWGRWQPHAERDAGPATRS
;
A
#
# COMPACT_ATOMS: atom_id res chain seq x y z
N LEU A 1 1.87 2.62 18.41
CA LEU A 1 0.88 3.20 17.51
C LEU A 1 0.73 4.69 17.79
N ALA A 2 0.60 5.53 16.76
CA ALA A 2 0.21 6.92 16.94
C ALA A 2 -1.19 7.00 17.60
N ASP A 3 -1.48 8.05 18.36
CA ASP A 3 -2.63 8.11 19.25
C ASP A 3 -4.01 8.02 18.59
N GLU A 4 -4.08 8.15 17.26
CA GLU A 4 -5.34 8.18 16.49
C GLU A 4 -5.48 7.01 15.48
N VAL A 5 -4.71 5.95 15.62
CA VAL A 5 -4.71 4.83 14.66
C VAL A 5 -5.18 3.56 15.33
N ASP A 6 -6.26 2.97 14.82
CA ASP A 6 -6.65 1.60 15.09
C ASP A 6 -5.98 0.67 14.06
N LEU A 7 -5.53 -0.49 14.49
CA LEU A 7 -4.85 -1.46 13.66
C LEU A 7 -5.67 -2.75 13.54
N VAL A 8 -5.97 -3.16 12.33
CA VAL A 8 -6.53 -4.48 12.03
C VAL A 8 -5.46 -5.30 11.34
N ILE A 9 -5.03 -6.39 11.96
CA ILE A 9 -4.05 -7.32 11.40
C ILE A 9 -4.76 -8.58 10.96
N VAL A 10 -4.54 -8.98 9.71
CA VAL A 10 -5.04 -10.24 9.18
C VAL A 10 -3.86 -11.20 9.03
N ASP A 11 -3.81 -12.19 9.90
CA ASP A 11 -2.86 -13.29 9.81
C ASP A 11 -3.38 -14.34 8.84
N ASN A 12 -2.68 -14.49 7.73
CA ASN A 12 -3.08 -15.35 6.63
C ASN A 12 -2.45 -16.75 6.73
N ALA A 13 -2.59 -17.37 7.91
CA ALA A 13 -2.05 -18.67 8.29
C ALA A 13 -0.51 -18.71 8.37
N SER A 14 0.09 -17.77 9.09
CA SER A 14 1.55 -17.78 9.35
C SER A 14 1.99 -19.02 10.11
N THR A 15 3.14 -19.57 9.73
CA THR A 15 3.70 -20.82 10.32
C THR A 15 4.99 -20.59 11.09
N ASP A 16 5.36 -19.33 11.34
CA ASP A 16 6.52 -18.89 12.11
C ASP A 16 6.12 -18.38 13.52
N GLY A 17 6.93 -17.56 14.15
CA GLY A 17 6.63 -16.97 15.46
C GLY A 17 5.53 -15.89 15.48
N THR A 18 4.90 -15.57 14.34
CA THR A 18 3.91 -14.50 14.20
C THR A 18 2.72 -14.67 15.15
N ALA A 19 2.23 -15.89 15.36
CA ALA A 19 1.08 -16.14 16.21
C ALA A 19 1.30 -15.67 17.66
N ALA A 20 2.47 -15.97 18.25
CA ALA A 20 2.81 -15.56 19.61
C ALA A 20 2.94 -14.02 19.73
N TRP A 21 3.60 -13.40 18.75
CA TRP A 21 3.70 -11.94 18.70
C TRP A 21 2.33 -11.26 18.56
N LEU A 22 1.42 -11.82 17.77
CA LEU A 22 0.06 -11.32 17.62
C LEU A 22 -0.75 -11.43 18.92
N ASP A 23 -0.50 -12.47 19.74
CA ASP A 23 -1.14 -12.59 21.06
C ASP A 23 -0.67 -11.47 22.03
N GLU A 24 0.61 -11.11 21.97
CA GLU A 24 1.15 -10.02 22.77
C GLU A 24 0.57 -8.67 22.39
N ILE A 25 0.57 -8.32 21.09
CA ILE A 25 0.11 -7.01 20.64
C ILE A 25 -1.42 -6.85 20.69
N ALA A 26 -2.18 -7.94 20.67
CA ALA A 26 -3.64 -7.93 20.82
C ALA A 26 -4.10 -7.46 22.21
N ALA A 27 -3.19 -7.32 23.17
CA ALA A 27 -3.47 -6.69 24.45
C ALA A 27 -3.73 -5.17 24.32
N ASP A 28 -3.26 -4.49 23.28
CA ASP A 28 -3.62 -3.10 23.00
C ASP A 28 -5.06 -3.04 22.43
N PRO A 29 -5.99 -2.31 23.07
CA PRO A 29 -7.40 -2.25 22.65
C PRO A 29 -7.59 -1.63 21.25
N ARG A 30 -6.58 -0.97 20.70
CA ARG A 30 -6.57 -0.43 19.33
C ARG A 30 -6.21 -1.49 18.30
N VAL A 31 -5.72 -2.67 18.73
CA VAL A 31 -5.29 -3.75 17.83
C VAL A 31 -6.37 -4.82 17.77
N ARG A 32 -6.82 -5.13 16.57
CA ARG A 32 -7.70 -6.24 16.27
C ARG A 32 -6.99 -7.26 15.37
N VAL A 33 -6.94 -8.50 15.79
CA VAL A 33 -6.32 -9.60 15.02
C VAL A 33 -7.42 -10.50 14.43
N ILE A 34 -7.32 -10.77 13.13
CA ILE A 34 -8.12 -11.76 12.41
C ILE A 34 -7.17 -12.88 11.99
N ARG A 35 -7.49 -14.13 12.32
CA ARG A 35 -6.67 -15.31 11.98
C ARG A 35 -7.40 -16.20 10.99
N ASN A 36 -6.80 -16.40 9.83
CA ASN A 36 -7.28 -17.35 8.83
C ASN A 36 -6.69 -18.75 9.10
N ALA A 37 -7.46 -19.80 8.84
CA ALA A 37 -6.98 -21.17 8.96
C ALA A 37 -6.07 -21.58 7.79
N ASP A 38 -6.18 -20.88 6.66
CA ASP A 38 -5.42 -21.08 5.43
C ASP A 38 -5.08 -19.74 4.77
N ASN A 39 -4.07 -19.75 3.90
CA ASN A 39 -3.69 -18.54 3.14
C ASN A 39 -4.72 -18.26 2.04
N ARG A 40 -5.52 -17.23 2.23
CA ARG A 40 -6.60 -16.79 1.34
C ARG A 40 -6.14 -15.85 0.22
N GLY A 41 -4.86 -15.51 0.19
CA GLY A 41 -4.29 -14.54 -0.74
C GLY A 41 -4.42 -13.09 -0.26
N PHE A 42 -3.73 -12.19 -0.98
CA PHE A 42 -3.60 -10.79 -0.60
C PHE A 42 -4.93 -10.05 -0.62
N ALA A 43 -5.68 -10.14 -1.74
CA ALA A 43 -6.94 -9.42 -1.91
C ALA A 43 -7.98 -9.81 -0.84
N ALA A 44 -8.12 -11.11 -0.55
CA ALA A 44 -9.08 -11.59 0.46
C ALA A 44 -8.70 -11.14 1.88
N ALA A 45 -7.41 -11.19 2.24
CA ALA A 45 -6.93 -10.70 3.53
C ALA A 45 -7.15 -9.19 3.68
N CYS A 46 -6.83 -8.40 2.65
CA CYS A 46 -7.10 -6.97 2.65
C CYS A 46 -8.60 -6.68 2.81
N ASN A 47 -9.47 -7.42 2.11
CA ASN A 47 -10.92 -7.26 2.22
C ASN A 47 -11.43 -7.53 3.63
N GLN A 48 -10.92 -8.57 4.30
CA GLN A 48 -11.27 -8.84 5.70
C GLN A 48 -10.86 -7.69 6.62
N GLY A 49 -9.63 -7.17 6.44
CA GLY A 49 -9.11 -6.05 7.21
C GLY A 49 -9.91 -4.77 6.98
N LEU A 50 -10.16 -4.41 5.71
CA LEU A 50 -10.93 -3.23 5.32
C LEU A 50 -12.37 -3.29 5.85
N ALA A 51 -13.06 -4.44 5.69
CA ALA A 51 -14.40 -4.61 6.20
C ALA A 51 -14.47 -4.47 7.72
N ALA A 52 -13.49 -5.03 8.44
CA ALA A 52 -13.41 -4.93 9.89
C ALA A 52 -13.12 -3.51 10.36
N ALA A 53 -12.20 -2.78 9.68
CA ALA A 53 -11.87 -1.40 9.99
C ALA A 53 -13.03 -0.45 9.70
N ALA A 54 -13.73 -0.64 8.59
CA ALA A 54 -14.88 0.19 8.17
C ALA A 54 -16.05 0.17 9.16
N THR A 55 -16.15 -0.85 10.04
CA THR A 55 -17.20 -0.92 11.07
C THR A 55 -17.09 0.18 12.13
N ARG A 56 -15.93 0.81 12.28
CA ARG A 56 -15.69 1.90 13.21
C ARG A 56 -15.93 3.29 12.61
N ASP A 57 -16.38 3.37 11.36
CA ASP A 57 -16.67 4.61 10.64
C ASP A 57 -15.47 5.60 10.62
N PRO A 58 -14.26 5.15 10.28
CA PRO A 58 -13.08 6.01 10.28
C PRO A 58 -13.14 7.03 9.15
N GLU A 59 -12.43 8.16 9.30
CA GLU A 59 -12.29 9.16 8.23
C GLU A 59 -11.62 8.53 6.99
N LEU A 60 -10.62 7.70 7.20
CA LEU A 60 -9.88 7.03 6.14
C LEU A 60 -9.49 5.60 6.53
N LEU A 61 -9.31 4.77 5.53
CA LEU A 61 -8.77 3.43 5.62
C LEU A 61 -7.37 3.40 5.02
N VAL A 62 -6.48 2.60 5.60
CA VAL A 62 -5.13 2.39 5.05
C VAL A 62 -4.87 0.89 4.92
N ILE A 63 -4.44 0.48 3.72
CA ILE A 63 -3.81 -0.84 3.51
C ILE A 63 -2.31 -0.66 3.73
N LEU A 64 -1.72 -1.58 4.47
CA LEU A 64 -0.30 -1.57 4.82
C LEU A 64 0.26 -2.99 4.77
N ASN A 65 1.32 -3.19 4.01
CA ASN A 65 2.06 -4.45 4.04
C ASN A 65 2.82 -4.60 5.36
N ASN A 66 3.28 -5.81 5.65
CA ASN A 66 4.00 -6.13 6.89
C ASN A 66 5.55 -6.02 6.76
N ASP A 67 6.05 -5.65 5.59
CA ASP A 67 7.48 -5.46 5.28
C ASP A 67 7.84 -3.98 5.07
N LEU A 68 7.29 -3.12 5.92
CA LEU A 68 7.44 -1.67 5.83
C LEU A 68 8.02 -1.06 7.09
N VAL A 69 8.78 0.03 6.91
CA VAL A 69 9.15 0.93 8.00
C VAL A 69 8.62 2.32 7.68
N VAL A 70 7.71 2.80 8.52
CA VAL A 70 7.04 4.09 8.34
C VAL A 70 7.81 5.23 9.01
N THR A 71 7.70 6.44 8.46
CA THR A 71 8.26 7.66 9.06
C THR A 71 7.26 8.32 10.00
N PRO A 72 7.71 9.02 11.06
CA PRO A 72 6.80 9.74 11.97
C PRO A 72 5.88 10.73 11.21
N GLY A 73 4.60 10.76 11.59
CA GLY A 73 3.64 11.70 11.01
C GLY A 73 3.06 11.31 9.64
N TRP A 74 3.44 10.17 9.08
CA TRP A 74 3.00 9.74 7.74
C TRP A 74 1.47 9.71 7.58
N THR A 75 0.74 9.18 8.55
CA THR A 75 -0.74 9.13 8.50
C THR A 75 -1.37 10.52 8.55
N ALA A 76 -0.84 11.40 9.40
CA ALA A 76 -1.32 12.78 9.51
C ALA A 76 -1.11 13.55 8.20
N THR A 77 0.02 13.35 7.51
CA THR A 77 0.31 13.99 6.23
C THR A 77 -0.60 13.47 5.12
N LEU A 78 -0.79 12.14 5.00
CA LEU A 78 -1.74 11.57 4.03
C LEU A 78 -3.17 12.10 4.26
N ARG A 79 -3.61 12.17 5.52
CA ARG A 79 -4.91 12.74 5.91
C ARG A 79 -5.03 14.22 5.52
N ALA A 80 -3.96 15.00 5.70
CA ALA A 80 -3.95 16.41 5.33
C ALA A 80 -4.16 16.61 3.82
N HIS A 81 -3.50 15.82 2.97
CA HIS A 81 -3.73 15.85 1.52
C HIS A 81 -5.18 15.50 1.14
N LEU A 82 -5.74 14.43 1.74
CA LEU A 82 -7.12 14.02 1.48
C LEU A 82 -8.14 15.08 1.89
N ARG A 83 -7.88 15.81 2.99
CA ARG A 83 -8.72 16.93 3.42
C ARG A 83 -8.57 18.16 2.52
N ALA A 84 -7.36 18.40 2.00
CA ALA A 84 -7.07 19.56 1.14
C ALA A 84 -7.67 19.40 -0.27
N ASP A 85 -7.73 18.19 -0.82
CA ASP A 85 -8.35 17.92 -2.12
C ASP A 85 -9.32 16.73 -2.05
N PRO A 86 -10.63 16.98 -1.88
CA PRO A 86 -11.65 15.92 -1.81
C PRO A 86 -11.79 15.09 -3.10
N ARG A 87 -11.16 15.49 -4.21
CA ARG A 87 -11.16 14.70 -5.45
C ARG A 87 -10.20 13.51 -5.38
N ILE A 88 -9.30 13.49 -4.40
CA ILE A 88 -8.38 12.36 -4.21
C ILE A 88 -9.18 11.16 -3.71
N GLY A 89 -9.09 10.05 -4.43
CA GLY A 89 -9.69 8.77 -4.04
C GLY A 89 -8.68 7.80 -3.44
N LEU A 90 -7.43 7.84 -3.92
CA LEU A 90 -6.32 7.06 -3.37
C LEU A 90 -5.10 7.95 -3.23
N ILE A 91 -4.37 7.76 -2.14
CA ILE A 91 -3.08 8.39 -1.91
C ILE A 91 -2.09 7.40 -1.29
N GLY A 92 -0.87 7.37 -1.81
CA GLY A 92 0.23 6.57 -1.27
C GLY A 92 1.52 7.37 -1.15
N PRO A 93 2.52 6.87 -0.41
CA PRO A 93 3.80 7.53 -0.23
C PRO A 93 4.75 7.28 -1.40
N VAL A 94 5.86 8.02 -1.44
CA VAL A 94 7.06 7.60 -2.15
C VAL A 94 7.82 6.54 -1.32
N THR A 95 8.61 5.70 -2.02
CA THR A 95 9.33 4.59 -1.40
C THR A 95 10.68 4.34 -2.09
N ASN A 96 11.59 3.64 -1.41
CA ASN A 96 12.88 3.20 -1.97
C ASN A 96 12.73 2.08 -3.01
N ASN A 97 11.64 1.29 -2.94
CA ASN A 97 11.57 0.04 -3.70
C ASN A 97 10.15 -0.29 -4.16
N ILE A 98 9.87 0.00 -5.42
CA ILE A 98 8.62 -0.31 -6.13
C ILE A 98 8.86 -0.21 -7.65
N GLY A 99 8.01 -0.82 -8.46
CA GLY A 99 8.11 -0.82 -9.92
C GLY A 99 7.26 0.24 -10.62
N ASN A 100 7.16 1.45 -10.05
CA ASN A 100 6.43 2.57 -10.64
C ASN A 100 7.02 3.93 -10.25
N GLU A 101 6.36 5.02 -10.62
CA GLU A 101 6.80 6.40 -10.41
C GLU A 101 6.91 6.82 -8.93
N ALA A 102 6.36 6.03 -8.00
CA ALA A 102 6.52 6.29 -6.55
C ALA A 102 7.93 5.97 -6.04
N ARG A 103 8.75 5.28 -6.84
CA ARG A 103 10.13 4.96 -6.48
C ARG A 103 11.01 6.20 -6.47
N ILE A 104 11.80 6.33 -5.41
CA ILE A 104 12.81 7.37 -5.25
C ILE A 104 14.17 6.78 -4.89
N ALA A 105 15.23 7.45 -5.27
CA ALA A 105 16.58 7.10 -4.81
C ALA A 105 16.74 7.47 -3.32
N THR A 106 17.39 6.58 -2.58
CA THR A 106 17.78 6.77 -1.18
C THR A 106 19.27 6.55 -1.03
N SER A 107 19.89 7.18 -0.03
CA SER A 107 21.35 7.08 0.22
C SER A 107 21.69 6.36 1.51
N TYR A 108 20.71 6.18 2.45
CA TYR A 108 20.97 5.45 3.68
C TYR A 108 21.25 3.96 3.38
N VAL A 109 22.18 3.40 4.13
CA VAL A 109 22.54 1.97 4.10
C VAL A 109 21.92 1.26 5.30
N ASP A 110 21.92 1.92 6.46
CA ASP A 110 21.31 1.43 7.69
C ASP A 110 19.92 2.07 7.87
N LEU A 111 18.94 1.28 8.26
CA LEU A 111 17.59 1.76 8.59
C LEU A 111 17.58 2.79 9.73
N ALA A 112 18.59 2.77 10.60
CA ALA A 112 18.76 3.77 11.65
C ALA A 112 18.99 5.19 11.10
N ASP A 113 19.59 5.33 9.91
CA ASP A 113 19.87 6.61 9.25
C ASP A 113 18.68 7.12 8.40
N MET A 114 17.76 6.23 8.02
CA MET A 114 16.59 6.55 7.20
C MET A 114 15.77 7.73 7.75
N PRO A 115 15.44 7.82 9.07
CA PRO A 115 14.60 8.91 9.56
C PRO A 115 15.21 10.30 9.38
N ALA A 116 16.54 10.41 9.46
CA ALA A 116 17.25 11.68 9.27
C ALA A 116 17.22 12.13 7.79
N GLU A 117 17.55 11.23 6.86
CA GLU A 117 17.49 11.50 5.43
C GLU A 117 16.07 11.87 5.00
N GLN A 118 15.08 11.07 5.40
CA GLN A 118 13.72 11.26 4.93
C GLN A 118 13.03 12.49 5.56
N ARG A 119 13.42 12.91 6.77
CA ARG A 119 12.92 14.16 7.36
C ARG A 119 13.30 15.38 6.51
N ALA A 120 14.53 15.45 6.04
CA ALA A 120 14.97 16.55 5.19
C ALA A 120 14.23 16.54 3.83
N ARG A 121 14.07 15.36 3.23
CA ARG A 121 13.37 15.18 1.96
C ARG A 121 11.89 15.55 2.07
N THR A 122 11.17 14.99 3.04
CA THR A 122 9.74 15.22 3.21
C THR A 122 9.44 16.68 3.55
N ALA A 123 10.28 17.32 4.38
CA ALA A 123 10.15 18.75 4.65
C ALA A 123 10.33 19.60 3.38
N ALA A 124 11.29 19.27 2.51
CA ALA A 124 11.49 19.97 1.24
C ALA A 124 10.34 19.73 0.24
N ALA A 125 9.58 18.65 0.40
CA ALA A 125 8.45 18.28 -0.43
C ALA A 125 7.09 18.65 0.17
N ALA A 126 7.04 19.32 1.32
CA ALA A 126 5.81 19.58 2.08
C ALA A 126 4.65 20.07 1.21
N GLY A 127 3.50 19.41 1.32
CA GLY A 127 2.29 19.70 0.55
C GLY A 127 2.32 19.26 -0.91
N ARG A 128 3.40 18.63 -1.40
CA ARG A 128 3.49 18.20 -2.81
C ARG A 128 2.97 16.79 -3.00
N CYS A 129 2.17 16.61 -4.03
CA CYS A 129 1.76 15.32 -4.55
C CYS A 129 1.67 15.38 -6.08
N PHE A 130 1.67 14.23 -6.75
CA PHE A 130 1.48 14.12 -8.19
C PHE A 130 0.49 13.02 -8.54
N ASP A 131 -0.20 13.15 -9.69
CA ASP A 131 -1.07 12.11 -10.20
C ASP A 131 -0.24 10.92 -10.68
N ILE A 132 -0.64 9.72 -10.27
CA ILE A 132 0.02 8.48 -10.65
C ILE A 132 -1.00 7.51 -11.30
N PRO A 133 -0.62 6.79 -12.37
CA PRO A 133 -1.51 5.84 -13.00
C PRO A 133 -1.96 4.72 -12.07
N VAL A 134 -1.06 4.15 -11.29
CA VAL A 134 -1.34 3.06 -10.35
C VAL A 134 -0.54 3.29 -9.07
N LEU A 135 -1.21 3.20 -7.93
CA LEU A 135 -0.57 3.04 -6.63
C LEU A 135 -0.48 1.54 -6.33
N ALA A 136 0.72 1.05 -6.08
CA ALA A 136 0.90 -0.29 -5.55
C ALA A 136 0.43 -0.36 -4.10
N PHE A 137 -0.27 -1.43 -3.75
CA PHE A 137 -0.98 -1.53 -2.46
C PHE A 137 -0.08 -2.02 -1.31
N PHE A 138 1.22 -1.65 -1.35
CA PHE A 138 2.09 -1.82 -0.18
C PHE A 138 1.74 -0.83 0.94
N CYS A 139 1.37 0.41 0.57
CA CYS A 139 0.89 1.46 1.48
C CYS A 139 -0.04 2.39 0.71
N VAL A 140 -1.34 2.31 0.96
CA VAL A 140 -2.34 3.16 0.30
C VAL A 140 -3.43 3.57 1.28
N ALA A 141 -3.73 4.86 1.29
CA ALA A 141 -4.83 5.43 2.06
C ALA A 141 -5.99 5.81 1.13
N MET A 142 -7.22 5.63 1.61
CA MET A 142 -8.45 5.99 0.92
C MET A 142 -9.49 6.53 1.89
N PRO A 143 -10.28 7.54 1.50
CA PRO A 143 -11.47 7.95 2.26
C PRO A 143 -12.48 6.81 2.40
N LEU A 144 -13.18 6.76 3.51
CA LEU A 144 -14.18 5.71 3.74
C LEU A 144 -15.33 5.72 2.71
N ASP A 145 -15.72 6.90 2.22
CA ASP A 145 -16.74 7.04 1.18
C ASP A 145 -16.30 6.40 -0.15
N VAL A 146 -15.02 6.53 -0.50
CA VAL A 146 -14.43 5.88 -1.68
C VAL A 146 -14.46 4.37 -1.53
N TYR A 147 -14.03 3.83 -0.37
CA TYR A 147 -14.14 2.40 -0.10
C TYR A 147 -15.58 1.89 -0.19
N ARG A 148 -16.54 2.61 0.38
CA ARG A 148 -17.97 2.25 0.33
C ARG A 148 -18.53 2.25 -1.10
N ALA A 149 -18.06 3.16 -1.94
CA ALA A 149 -18.50 3.25 -3.33
C ALA A 149 -17.84 2.20 -4.24
N VAL A 150 -16.56 1.92 -4.04
CA VAL A 150 -15.78 0.96 -4.88
C VAL A 150 -15.95 -0.48 -4.40
N GLY A 151 -16.09 -0.68 -3.08
CA GLY A 151 -16.06 -1.99 -2.43
C GLY A 151 -14.62 -2.50 -2.20
N GLY A 152 -14.50 -3.80 -1.97
CA GLY A 152 -13.20 -4.46 -1.74
C GLY A 152 -12.39 -4.70 -3.02
N LEU A 153 -11.20 -5.27 -2.85
CA LEU A 153 -10.35 -5.75 -3.94
C LEU A 153 -11.02 -6.95 -4.62
N ASP A 154 -10.74 -7.15 -5.91
CA ASP A 154 -11.25 -8.32 -6.64
C ASP A 154 -10.43 -9.57 -6.29
N GLU A 155 -11.02 -10.48 -5.51
CA GLU A 155 -10.37 -11.69 -5.01
C GLU A 155 -10.00 -12.71 -6.10
N LYS A 156 -10.49 -12.54 -7.32
CA LYS A 156 -10.11 -13.40 -8.46
C LYS A 156 -8.64 -13.26 -8.86
N PHE A 157 -7.98 -12.15 -8.49
CA PHE A 157 -6.54 -12.00 -8.67
C PHE A 157 -5.72 -12.91 -7.72
N GLY A 158 -6.31 -13.38 -6.61
CA GLY A 158 -5.70 -14.38 -5.73
C GLY A 158 -4.54 -13.81 -4.91
N THR A 159 -3.34 -14.40 -5.08
CA THR A 159 -2.18 -14.10 -4.24
C THR A 159 -1.45 -12.81 -4.58
N GLY A 160 -1.78 -12.15 -5.69
CA GLY A 160 -1.19 -10.85 -6.07
C GLY A 160 -1.12 -10.66 -7.58
N PHE A 161 -0.63 -9.49 -7.98
CA PHE A 161 -0.59 -8.90 -9.31
C PHE A 161 -1.95 -8.48 -9.87
N PHE A 162 -2.03 -7.21 -10.26
CA PHE A 162 -3.17 -6.56 -10.91
C PHE A 162 -4.38 -6.24 -10.03
N GLU A 163 -4.42 -6.64 -8.76
CA GLU A 163 -5.50 -6.26 -7.84
C GLU A 163 -5.47 -4.75 -7.54
N ASP A 164 -4.27 -4.17 -7.48
CA ASP A 164 -4.02 -2.74 -7.32
C ASP A 164 -4.34 -1.95 -8.60
N ASP A 165 -3.90 -2.44 -9.76
CA ASP A 165 -4.28 -1.87 -11.07
C ASP A 165 -5.81 -1.83 -11.23
N ASP A 166 -6.49 -2.94 -10.93
CA ASP A 166 -7.95 -3.05 -11.00
C ASP A 166 -8.64 -2.06 -10.06
N TYR A 167 -8.16 -1.99 -8.82
CA TYR A 167 -8.75 -1.09 -7.84
C TYR A 167 -8.58 0.37 -8.24
N CYS A 168 -7.40 0.73 -8.74
CA CYS A 168 -7.13 2.06 -9.29
C CYS A 168 -8.06 2.41 -10.46
N GLN A 169 -8.35 1.47 -11.37
CA GLN A 169 -9.32 1.70 -12.45
C GLN A 169 -10.73 1.96 -11.91
N ARG A 170 -11.18 1.18 -10.92
CA ARG A 170 -12.51 1.37 -10.32
C ARG A 170 -12.64 2.73 -9.61
N VAL A 171 -11.59 3.19 -8.94
CA VAL A 171 -11.55 4.52 -8.31
C VAL A 171 -11.62 5.64 -9.35
N ARG A 172 -10.91 5.48 -10.50
CA ARG A 172 -11.00 6.44 -11.61
C ARG A 172 -12.39 6.50 -12.21
N GLN A 173 -13.09 5.37 -12.31
CA GLN A 173 -14.48 5.37 -12.79
C GLN A 173 -15.44 6.19 -11.91
N LEU A 174 -15.10 6.39 -10.63
CA LEU A 174 -15.82 7.34 -9.76
C LEU A 174 -15.45 8.82 -10.03
N GLY A 175 -14.56 9.10 -10.98
CA GLY A 175 -14.05 10.44 -11.24
C GLY A 175 -13.05 10.92 -10.16
N ARG A 176 -12.49 10.02 -9.35
CA ARG A 176 -11.52 10.35 -8.30
C ARG A 176 -10.08 10.27 -8.82
N ARG A 177 -9.22 11.11 -8.25
CA ARG A 177 -7.77 11.14 -8.52
C ARG A 177 -7.04 10.06 -7.72
N ILE A 178 -5.94 9.60 -8.29
CA ILE A 178 -4.97 8.73 -7.63
C ILE A 178 -3.66 9.49 -7.57
N VAL A 179 -3.12 9.69 -6.38
CA VAL A 179 -1.95 10.55 -6.19
C VAL A 179 -0.87 9.89 -5.33
N CYS A 180 0.37 10.24 -5.61
CA CYS A 180 1.53 9.90 -4.77
C CYS A 180 1.96 11.14 -4.01
N ALA A 181 2.07 11.05 -2.67
CA ALA A 181 2.53 12.12 -1.78
C ALA A 181 4.05 12.14 -1.74
N GLU A 182 4.67 13.22 -2.21
CA GLU A 182 6.13 13.37 -2.21
C GLU A 182 6.69 13.68 -0.81
N ASP A 183 5.86 14.19 0.07
CA ASP A 183 6.18 14.55 1.45
C ASP A 183 5.90 13.41 2.46
N VAL A 184 5.57 12.22 1.97
CA VAL A 184 5.47 11.00 2.77
C VAL A 184 6.39 9.95 2.21
N PHE A 185 7.29 9.43 3.05
CA PHE A 185 8.17 8.32 2.71
C PHE A 185 7.88 7.11 3.58
N VAL A 186 7.82 5.95 2.94
CA VAL A 186 7.74 4.64 3.62
C VAL A 186 8.80 3.73 3.03
N HIS A 187 9.68 3.19 3.87
CA HIS A 187 10.64 2.18 3.45
C HIS A 187 9.93 0.86 3.18
N HIS A 188 10.23 0.25 2.03
CA HIS A 188 9.69 -1.04 1.63
C HIS A 188 10.84 -2.02 1.45
N GLU A 189 10.88 -3.03 2.31
CA GLU A 189 11.96 -4.03 2.34
C GLU A 189 11.95 -4.93 1.11
N LEU A 190 10.81 -5.11 0.51
CA LEU A 190 10.48 -5.97 -0.63
C LEU A 190 10.85 -7.45 -0.47
N SER A 191 9.81 -8.27 -0.53
CA SER A 191 9.86 -9.69 -0.90
C SER A 191 9.96 -10.74 0.20
N ALA A 192 9.44 -10.51 1.39
CA ALA A 192 9.31 -11.62 2.33
C ALA A 192 8.40 -12.75 1.79
N SER A 193 7.35 -12.42 1.06
CA SER A 193 6.37 -13.40 0.55
C SER A 193 6.57 -13.78 -0.92
N PHE A 194 6.74 -12.81 -1.81
CA PHE A 194 6.90 -13.06 -3.25
C PHE A 194 8.25 -13.69 -3.64
N GLY A 195 9.29 -13.51 -2.84
CA GLY A 195 10.60 -14.14 -3.04
C GLY A 195 10.61 -15.66 -2.82
N ARG A 196 9.57 -16.19 -2.16
CA ARG A 196 9.44 -17.65 -1.87
C ARG A 196 8.64 -18.40 -2.94
N ILE A 197 7.98 -17.71 -3.87
CA ILE A 197 7.21 -18.33 -4.95
C ILE A 197 8.19 -18.74 -6.06
N ASP A 198 8.03 -19.97 -6.58
CA ASP A 198 8.79 -20.46 -7.73
C ASP A 198 8.68 -19.47 -8.92
N PRO A 199 9.79 -19.11 -9.59
CA PRO A 199 9.76 -18.13 -10.68
C PRO A 199 8.82 -18.50 -11.84
N ALA A 200 8.66 -19.79 -12.16
CA ALA A 200 7.76 -20.21 -13.22
C ALA A 200 6.28 -20.11 -12.78
N GLU A 201 6.01 -20.36 -11.49
CA GLU A 201 4.68 -20.15 -10.91
C GLU A 201 4.34 -18.68 -10.86
N LYS A 202 5.27 -17.82 -10.46
CA LYS A 202 5.12 -16.37 -10.46
C LYS A 202 4.81 -15.82 -11.86
N ALA A 203 5.51 -16.31 -12.88
CA ALA A 203 5.25 -15.91 -14.27
C ALA A 203 3.86 -16.36 -14.73
N ARG A 204 3.44 -17.60 -14.42
CA ARG A 204 2.09 -18.08 -14.73
C ARG A 204 1.00 -17.27 -14.05
N LEU A 205 1.20 -16.93 -12.78
CA LEU A 205 0.27 -16.07 -12.03
C LEU A 205 0.15 -14.70 -12.68
N PHE A 206 1.28 -14.08 -13.03
CA PHE A 206 1.30 -12.78 -13.71
C PHE A 206 0.53 -12.82 -15.03
N GLU A 207 0.82 -13.76 -15.94
CA GLU A 207 0.14 -13.84 -17.25
C GLU A 207 -1.35 -14.15 -17.10
N ARG A 208 -1.74 -15.01 -16.17
CA ARG A 208 -3.15 -15.30 -15.88
C ARG A 208 -3.88 -14.03 -15.40
N ASN A 209 -3.30 -13.31 -14.46
CA ASN A 209 -3.93 -12.13 -13.87
C ASN A 209 -3.93 -10.96 -14.86
N LYS A 210 -2.88 -10.83 -15.69
CA LYS A 210 -2.85 -9.87 -16.80
C LYS A 210 -4.00 -10.12 -17.79
N ALA A 211 -4.18 -11.36 -18.22
CA ALA A 211 -5.28 -11.71 -19.14
C ALA A 211 -6.65 -11.40 -18.52
N TYR A 212 -6.82 -11.66 -17.21
CA TYR A 212 -8.05 -11.31 -16.50
C TYR A 212 -8.25 -9.79 -16.39
N TYR A 213 -7.21 -9.03 -16.04
CA TYR A 213 -7.24 -7.57 -16.05
C TYR A 213 -7.61 -7.03 -17.43
N GLU A 214 -6.93 -7.51 -18.49
CA GLU A 214 -7.17 -7.06 -19.86
C GLU A 214 -8.58 -7.39 -20.35
N SER A 215 -9.20 -8.45 -19.87
CA SER A 215 -10.59 -8.77 -20.17
C SER A 215 -11.60 -7.76 -19.58
N LYS A 216 -11.22 -7.06 -18.51
CA LYS A 216 -12.04 -6.03 -17.84
C LYS A 216 -11.79 -4.64 -18.41
N TRP A 217 -10.51 -4.30 -18.65
CA TRP A 217 -10.04 -2.92 -18.83
C TRP A 217 -9.36 -2.65 -20.17
N GLY A 218 -9.20 -3.66 -21.00
CA GLY A 218 -8.41 -3.58 -22.24
C GLY A 218 -6.90 -3.74 -21.96
N ARG A 219 -6.09 -3.53 -23.02
CA ARG A 219 -4.66 -3.82 -22.99
C ARG A 219 -3.94 -3.10 -21.85
N TRP A 220 -3.27 -3.87 -20.99
CA TRP A 220 -2.43 -3.34 -19.92
C TRP A 220 -1.18 -2.64 -20.46
N GLN A 221 -0.81 -1.54 -19.82
CA GLN A 221 0.43 -0.81 -20.10
C GLN A 221 1.37 -0.99 -18.91
N PRO A 222 2.64 -1.34 -19.14
CA PRO A 222 3.64 -1.38 -18.07
C PRO A 222 3.70 -0.04 -17.32
N HIS A 223 3.93 -0.10 -16.01
CA HIS A 223 4.11 1.09 -15.21
C HIS A 223 5.38 1.82 -15.65
N ALA A 224 5.34 3.15 -15.68
CA ALA A 224 6.51 3.95 -15.91
C ALA A 224 7.40 3.95 -14.64
N GLU A 225 8.70 4.10 -14.83
CA GLU A 225 9.60 4.47 -13.73
C GLU A 225 9.77 5.98 -13.72
N ARG A 226 9.94 6.57 -12.54
CA ARG A 226 10.33 7.96 -12.42
C ARG A 226 11.73 8.10 -13.02
N ASP A 227 11.92 9.05 -13.95
CA ASP A 227 13.26 9.41 -14.42
C ASP A 227 14.14 9.73 -13.20
N ALA A 228 15.10 8.86 -12.91
CA ALA A 228 16.12 9.16 -11.93
C ALA A 228 16.91 10.33 -12.51
N GLY A 229 16.64 11.54 -12.02
CA GLY A 229 17.43 12.71 -12.38
C GLY A 229 18.92 12.39 -12.22
N PRO A 230 19.83 13.07 -12.95
CA PRO A 230 21.23 12.70 -12.99
C PRO A 230 21.76 12.53 -11.57
N ALA A 231 22.30 11.34 -11.27
CA ALA A 231 22.99 11.10 -10.02
C ALA A 231 24.09 12.16 -9.91
N THR A 232 23.94 13.08 -8.98
CA THR A 232 25.00 14.01 -8.62
C THR A 232 26.11 13.16 -8.02
N ARG A 233 27.04 12.74 -8.89
CA ARG A 233 28.31 12.18 -8.46
C ARG A 233 29.08 13.32 -7.82
N SER A 234 29.25 13.33 -6.55
CA SER A 234 30.28 14.06 -5.82
C SER A 234 31.42 13.13 -5.47
#